data_73812a892622e425ac1dbfd4fe8252bb
#
_entry.id   73812a892622e425ac1dbfd4fe8252bb
#
_cell.length_a   1.000
_cell.length_b   1.000
_cell.length_c   1.000
_cell.angle_alpha   90.00
_cell.angle_beta   90.00
_cell.angle_gamma   90.00
#
_symmetry.space_group_name_H-M   'P 1'
#
loop_
_entity.id
_entity.type
_entity.pdbx_description
1 polymer ?
#
loop_
_entity_poly.entity_id
_entity_poly.type
_entity_poly.pdbx_seq_one_letter_code
_entity_poly.pdbx_strand_id
1 'polypeptide(L)'
;MVYLIFQTFFRYILYIIGDIETLDYNFLRPEFHLWYVVSLSFWYLLAILLNKLNLNTFGKLSVFIILLGISFISRWYTDGIVEFVQENYYEEFTSYTLSYQRTLSFMPFFFAGFFMTKNTFTKIYSSIKNIKIGTVLFICSMFLVFLIVNDFYGIEALYRGSFGTYRFLDDGQGVTVYITKVISHYIIAGWLCYLIMNLASNKKSIFTKWGDHSLTIFIFHPLAVFLLRQTEFMSDWTPNTKLAAFLLISIPVTWILGSNNFVKGTKYICNPYNFFIKMVVHFKPANDKN
;
A
#
# COMPACT_ATOMS: atom_id res chain seq x y z
N MET A 1 -10.79 11.74 7.18
CA MET A 1 -10.11 12.92 7.75
C MET A 1 -8.62 12.94 7.47
N VAL A 2 -7.82 11.94 7.87
CA VAL A 2 -6.36 11.87 7.55
C VAL A 2 -6.12 12.03 6.05
N TYR A 3 -6.81 11.28 5.22
CA TYR A 3 -6.73 11.38 3.76
C TYR A 3 -6.92 12.81 3.26
N LEU A 4 -7.99 13.51 3.66
CA LEU A 4 -8.29 14.85 3.18
C LEU A 4 -7.20 15.88 3.55
N ILE A 5 -6.68 15.79 4.77
CA ILE A 5 -5.59 16.67 5.24
C ILE A 5 -4.33 16.46 4.38
N PHE A 6 -3.93 15.21 4.17
CA PHE A 6 -2.71 14.92 3.42
C PHE A 6 -2.88 15.12 1.92
N GLN A 7 -4.07 14.87 1.36
CA GLN A 7 -4.38 15.18 -0.04
C GLN A 7 -4.18 16.70 -0.30
N THR A 8 -4.78 17.55 0.55
CA THR A 8 -4.62 18.99 0.46
C THR A 8 -3.17 19.43 0.64
N PHE A 9 -2.48 18.85 1.62
CA PHE A 9 -1.07 19.16 1.92
C PHE A 9 -0.15 18.80 0.75
N PHE A 10 -0.28 17.60 0.17
CA PHE A 10 0.56 17.18 -0.96
C PHE A 10 0.25 18.00 -2.21
N ARG A 11 -1.01 18.30 -2.51
CA ARG A 11 -1.37 19.18 -3.65
C ARG A 11 -0.74 20.55 -3.50
N TYR A 12 -0.79 21.13 -2.32
CA TYR A 12 -0.17 22.41 -2.04
C TYR A 12 1.36 22.39 -2.22
N ILE A 13 2.03 21.32 -1.76
CA ILE A 13 3.47 21.15 -1.98
C ILE A 13 3.79 21.05 -3.47
N LEU A 14 3.05 20.23 -4.23
CA LEU A 14 3.24 20.09 -5.66
C LEU A 14 3.08 21.40 -6.41
N TYR A 15 2.13 22.23 -5.99
CA TYR A 15 1.94 23.56 -6.53
C TYR A 15 3.13 24.49 -6.24
N ILE A 16 3.63 24.49 -5.00
CA ILE A 16 4.80 25.33 -4.65
C ILE A 16 6.05 24.91 -5.41
N ILE A 17 6.24 23.62 -5.63
CA ILE A 17 7.40 23.07 -6.33
C ILE A 17 7.30 23.26 -7.85
N GLY A 18 6.13 23.65 -8.36
CA GLY A 18 5.88 23.87 -9.78
C GLY A 18 5.59 22.59 -10.59
N ASP A 19 5.29 21.47 -9.91
CA ASP A 19 4.95 20.20 -10.55
C ASP A 19 3.50 20.21 -11.09
N ILE A 20 2.66 21.12 -10.58
CA ILE A 20 1.30 21.39 -11.07
C ILE A 20 1.09 22.90 -11.25
N GLU A 21 0.48 23.28 -12.36
CA GLU A 21 0.23 24.70 -12.70
C GLU A 21 -0.94 25.31 -11.94
N THR A 22 -1.91 24.49 -11.59
CA THR A 22 -3.16 24.95 -10.91
C THR A 22 -3.41 24.17 -9.63
N LEU A 23 -3.87 24.90 -8.61
CA LEU A 23 -4.27 24.31 -7.33
C LEU A 23 -5.68 23.71 -7.45
N ASP A 24 -5.80 22.58 -8.12
CA ASP A 24 -7.04 21.83 -8.23
C ASP A 24 -7.13 20.77 -7.12
N TYR A 25 -8.18 20.83 -6.29
CA TYR A 25 -8.39 19.88 -5.19
C TYR A 25 -9.29 18.72 -5.63
N ASN A 26 -8.77 17.82 -6.44
CA ASN A 26 -9.50 16.62 -6.80
C ASN A 26 -9.35 15.54 -5.70
N PHE A 27 -10.34 15.44 -4.81
CA PHE A 27 -10.37 14.43 -3.76
C PHE A 27 -10.74 13.03 -4.26
N LEU A 28 -11.18 12.90 -5.49
CA LEU A 28 -11.47 11.59 -6.09
C LEU A 28 -10.21 10.92 -6.66
N ARG A 29 -9.13 11.67 -6.85
CA ARG A 29 -7.84 11.13 -7.32
C ARG A 29 -6.80 11.23 -6.21
N PRO A 30 -6.60 10.17 -5.41
CA PRO A 30 -5.59 10.18 -4.35
C PRO A 30 -4.19 10.39 -4.91
N GLU A 31 -3.46 11.35 -4.33
CA GLU A 31 -2.06 11.59 -4.68
C GLU A 31 -1.18 10.44 -4.20
N PHE A 32 -0.28 10.00 -5.08
CA PHE A 32 0.77 9.02 -4.81
C PHE A 32 0.31 7.80 -3.98
N HIS A 33 0.83 7.70 -2.77
CA HIS A 33 0.62 6.61 -1.82
C HIS A 33 -0.68 6.75 -0.99
N LEU A 34 -1.34 7.92 -1.00
CA LEU A 34 -2.58 8.16 -0.26
C LEU A 34 -3.72 7.22 -0.70
N TRP A 35 -3.60 6.61 -1.89
CA TRP A 35 -4.51 5.56 -2.33
C TRP A 35 -4.68 4.44 -1.29
N TYR A 36 -3.60 4.11 -0.57
CA TYR A 36 -3.65 3.07 0.44
C TYR A 36 -4.55 3.44 1.64
N VAL A 37 -4.53 4.72 2.04
CA VAL A 37 -5.41 5.21 3.12
C VAL A 37 -6.87 5.12 2.72
N VAL A 38 -7.19 5.45 1.46
CA VAL A 38 -8.53 5.31 0.88
C VAL A 38 -8.93 3.83 0.83
N SER A 39 -8.09 2.98 0.26
CA SER A 39 -8.32 1.54 0.18
C SER A 39 -8.53 0.90 1.55
N LEU A 40 -7.69 1.27 2.51
CA LEU A 40 -7.77 0.77 3.88
C LEU A 40 -9.12 1.13 4.53
N SER A 41 -9.64 2.33 4.26
CA SER A 41 -10.97 2.74 4.75
C SER A 41 -12.08 1.85 4.18
N PHE A 42 -12.05 1.54 2.88
CA PHE A 42 -13.01 0.63 2.26
C PHE A 42 -12.88 -0.79 2.81
N TRP A 43 -11.66 -1.31 2.97
CA TRP A 43 -11.44 -2.65 3.53
C TRP A 43 -11.93 -2.77 4.96
N TYR A 44 -11.71 -1.75 5.80
CA TYR A 44 -12.24 -1.74 7.18
C TYR A 44 -13.76 -1.69 7.22
N LEU A 45 -14.40 -0.89 6.36
CA LEU A 45 -15.86 -0.86 6.26
C LEU A 45 -16.41 -2.25 5.89
N LEU A 46 -15.83 -2.88 4.87
CA LEU A 46 -16.22 -4.23 4.47
C LEU A 46 -15.94 -5.26 5.57
N ALA A 47 -14.80 -5.15 6.26
CA ALA A 47 -14.45 -6.03 7.37
C ALA A 47 -15.46 -5.91 8.54
N ILE A 48 -15.93 -4.70 8.86
CA ILE A 48 -16.98 -4.47 9.87
C ILE A 48 -18.28 -5.17 9.45
N LEU A 49 -18.67 -5.05 8.18
CA LEU A 49 -19.86 -5.71 7.66
C LEU A 49 -19.74 -7.24 7.72
N LEU A 50 -18.62 -7.78 7.25
CA LEU A 50 -18.37 -9.23 7.26
C LEU A 50 -18.28 -9.80 8.69
N ASN A 51 -17.76 -9.03 9.64
CA ASN A 51 -17.68 -9.46 11.04
C ASN A 51 -19.08 -9.64 11.67
N LYS A 52 -20.07 -8.85 11.24
CA LYS A 52 -21.47 -8.99 11.70
C LYS A 52 -22.13 -10.28 11.23
N LEU A 53 -21.63 -10.89 10.15
CA LEU A 53 -22.21 -12.12 9.57
C LEU A 53 -21.82 -13.40 10.33
N ASN A 54 -20.93 -13.32 11.32
CA ASN A 54 -20.47 -14.46 12.14
C ASN A 54 -20.10 -15.70 11.30
N LEU A 55 -19.35 -15.48 10.21
CA LEU A 55 -19.02 -16.52 9.24
C LEU A 55 -18.21 -17.66 9.88
N ASN A 56 -18.63 -18.89 9.61
CA ASN A 56 -17.85 -20.08 9.91
C ASN A 56 -16.63 -20.20 8.96
N THR A 57 -15.79 -21.21 9.14
CA THR A 57 -14.57 -21.39 8.34
C THR A 57 -14.87 -21.51 6.84
N PHE A 58 -15.92 -22.24 6.48
CA PHE A 58 -16.35 -22.38 5.08
C PHE A 58 -16.83 -21.03 4.51
N GLY A 59 -17.65 -20.29 5.26
CA GLY A 59 -18.11 -18.95 4.85
C GLY A 59 -16.97 -17.98 4.64
N LYS A 60 -15.95 -17.98 5.51
CA LYS A 60 -14.72 -17.16 5.34
C LYS A 60 -13.96 -17.52 4.07
N LEU A 61 -13.82 -18.82 3.79
CA LEU A 61 -13.17 -19.30 2.56
C LEU A 61 -13.96 -18.89 1.32
N SER A 62 -15.29 -19.05 1.34
CA SER A 62 -16.16 -18.66 0.23
C SER A 62 -16.06 -17.15 -0.05
N VAL A 63 -16.13 -16.31 0.98
CA VAL A 63 -15.94 -14.87 0.83
C VAL A 63 -14.55 -14.57 0.25
N PHE A 64 -13.51 -15.21 0.74
CA PHE A 64 -12.15 -15.00 0.23
C PHE A 64 -12.04 -15.35 -1.26
N ILE A 65 -12.63 -16.46 -1.71
CA ILE A 65 -12.66 -16.85 -3.13
C ILE A 65 -13.44 -15.83 -3.97
N ILE A 66 -14.57 -15.33 -3.45
CA ILE A 66 -15.35 -14.27 -4.12
C ILE A 66 -14.51 -13.01 -4.27
N LEU A 67 -13.80 -12.57 -3.22
CA LEU A 67 -12.94 -11.40 -3.26
C LEU A 67 -11.76 -11.55 -4.25
N LEU A 68 -11.19 -12.76 -4.35
CA LEU A 68 -10.20 -13.10 -5.37
C LEU A 68 -10.81 -12.98 -6.78
N GLY A 69 -12.02 -13.52 -6.99
CA GLY A 69 -12.73 -13.42 -8.26
C GLY A 69 -13.01 -11.98 -8.66
N ILE A 70 -13.51 -11.15 -7.72
CA ILE A 70 -13.74 -9.72 -7.95
C ILE A 70 -12.43 -9.01 -8.32
N SER A 71 -11.35 -9.30 -7.62
CA SER A 71 -10.04 -8.72 -7.91
C SER A 71 -9.55 -9.11 -9.32
N PHE A 72 -9.72 -10.36 -9.71
CA PHE A 72 -9.36 -10.85 -11.03
C PHE A 72 -10.19 -10.17 -12.13
N ILE A 73 -11.51 -10.17 -11.98
CA ILE A 73 -12.44 -9.58 -12.95
C ILE A 73 -12.21 -8.07 -13.09
N SER A 74 -12.00 -7.36 -11.99
CA SER A 74 -11.79 -5.91 -12.03
C SER A 74 -10.53 -5.52 -12.80
N ARG A 75 -9.49 -6.35 -12.77
CA ARG A 75 -8.27 -6.13 -13.57
C ARG A 75 -8.51 -6.43 -15.05
N TRP A 76 -9.30 -7.47 -15.34
CA TRP A 76 -9.62 -7.87 -16.70
C TRP A 76 -10.46 -6.82 -17.42
N TYR A 77 -11.50 -6.33 -16.77
CA TYR A 77 -12.46 -5.39 -17.36
C TYR A 77 -12.20 -3.93 -16.98
N THR A 78 -10.94 -3.56 -16.71
CA THR A 78 -10.60 -2.19 -16.28
C THR A 78 -11.16 -1.15 -17.23
N ASP A 79 -10.89 -1.28 -18.52
CA ASP A 79 -11.25 -0.29 -19.54
C ASP A 79 -12.77 -0.28 -19.74
N GLY A 80 -13.40 -1.44 -19.83
CA GLY A 80 -14.88 -1.51 -19.93
C GLY A 80 -15.60 -0.96 -18.69
N ILE A 81 -15.03 -1.09 -17.49
CA ILE A 81 -15.59 -0.46 -16.29
C ILE A 81 -15.44 1.06 -16.38
N VAL A 82 -14.29 1.55 -16.82
CA VAL A 82 -14.04 2.99 -16.99
C VAL A 82 -14.98 3.57 -18.01
N GLU A 83 -15.08 2.99 -19.21
CA GLU A 83 -15.98 3.41 -20.27
C GLU A 83 -17.44 3.43 -19.80
N PHE A 84 -17.91 2.34 -19.18
CA PHE A 84 -19.28 2.26 -18.67
C PHE A 84 -19.61 3.36 -17.66
N VAL A 85 -18.69 3.66 -16.74
CA VAL A 85 -18.92 4.71 -15.72
C VAL A 85 -18.81 6.10 -16.34
N GLN A 86 -17.89 6.33 -17.29
CA GLN A 86 -17.77 7.60 -17.99
C GLN A 86 -19.04 7.93 -18.78
N GLU A 87 -19.57 6.98 -19.51
CA GLU A 87 -20.76 7.18 -20.34
C GLU A 87 -22.04 7.38 -19.54
N ASN A 88 -22.18 6.75 -18.36
CA ASN A 88 -23.46 6.70 -17.65
C ASN A 88 -23.52 7.54 -16.37
N TYR A 89 -22.36 7.87 -15.75
CA TYR A 89 -22.37 8.45 -14.40
C TYR A 89 -21.41 9.60 -14.19
N TYR A 90 -20.15 9.50 -14.63
CA TYR A 90 -19.12 10.49 -14.32
C TYR A 90 -18.04 10.51 -15.41
N GLU A 91 -18.08 11.50 -16.28
CA GLU A 91 -17.22 11.63 -17.45
C GLU A 91 -15.71 11.63 -17.14
N GLU A 92 -15.30 12.24 -16.01
CA GLU A 92 -13.90 12.27 -15.58
C GLU A 92 -13.44 11.01 -14.84
N PHE A 93 -14.26 9.94 -14.79
CA PHE A 93 -13.89 8.71 -14.13
C PHE A 93 -12.69 8.07 -14.79
N THR A 94 -11.74 7.59 -13.99
CA THR A 94 -10.53 6.88 -14.46
C THR A 94 -10.24 5.71 -13.54
N SER A 95 -9.33 4.83 -13.97
CA SER A 95 -8.82 3.74 -13.13
C SER A 95 -8.18 4.20 -11.82
N TYR A 96 -7.84 5.48 -11.72
CA TYR A 96 -7.29 6.10 -10.49
C TYR A 96 -8.35 6.69 -9.57
N THR A 97 -9.60 6.85 -10.02
CA THR A 97 -10.67 7.44 -9.21
C THR A 97 -10.90 6.60 -7.97
N LEU A 98 -10.76 7.23 -6.77
CA LEU A 98 -10.75 6.58 -5.46
C LEU A 98 -9.81 5.38 -5.37
N SER A 99 -8.87 5.26 -6.31
CA SER A 99 -7.95 4.12 -6.47
C SER A 99 -8.65 2.76 -6.49
N TYR A 100 -9.86 2.70 -7.08
CA TYR A 100 -10.70 1.50 -7.02
C TYR A 100 -9.98 0.25 -7.53
N GLN A 101 -9.19 0.38 -8.60
CA GLN A 101 -8.42 -0.73 -9.15
C GLN A 101 -7.42 -1.31 -8.15
N ARG A 102 -6.65 -0.46 -7.49
CA ARG A 102 -5.71 -0.88 -6.44
C ARG A 102 -6.45 -1.45 -5.24
N THR A 103 -7.55 -0.79 -4.84
CA THR A 103 -8.41 -1.25 -3.74
C THR A 103 -8.89 -2.68 -3.99
N LEU A 104 -9.42 -2.98 -5.18
CA LEU A 104 -9.87 -4.32 -5.52
C LEU A 104 -8.72 -5.31 -5.71
N SER A 105 -7.60 -4.87 -6.30
CA SER A 105 -6.43 -5.73 -6.56
C SER A 105 -5.72 -6.20 -5.28
N PHE A 106 -5.62 -5.34 -4.26
CA PHE A 106 -4.95 -5.68 -3.01
C PHE A 106 -5.88 -6.20 -1.92
N MET A 107 -7.20 -6.10 -2.12
CA MET A 107 -8.21 -6.56 -1.18
C MET A 107 -8.01 -8.02 -0.71
N PRO A 108 -7.67 -9.00 -1.57
CA PRO A 108 -7.45 -10.37 -1.13
C PRO A 108 -6.34 -10.51 -0.09
N PHE A 109 -5.26 -9.73 -0.17
CA PHE A 109 -4.17 -9.76 0.81
C PHE A 109 -4.63 -9.26 2.18
N PHE A 110 -5.41 -8.19 2.21
CA PHE A 110 -5.98 -7.68 3.45
C PHE A 110 -6.90 -8.73 4.11
N PHE A 111 -7.80 -9.33 3.33
CA PHE A 111 -8.76 -10.31 3.86
C PHE A 111 -8.12 -11.66 4.19
N ALA A 112 -7.03 -12.06 3.53
CA ALA A 112 -6.22 -13.20 3.98
C ALA A 112 -5.72 -12.98 5.41
N GLY A 113 -5.19 -11.79 5.71
CA GLY A 113 -4.79 -11.41 7.06
C GLY A 113 -5.96 -11.29 8.04
N PHE A 114 -7.06 -10.66 7.64
CA PHE A 114 -8.25 -10.47 8.45
C PHE A 114 -8.91 -11.78 8.90
N PHE A 115 -8.98 -12.78 8.01
CA PHE A 115 -9.54 -14.10 8.33
C PHE A 115 -8.56 -15.02 9.04
N MET A 116 -7.29 -14.65 9.12
CA MET A 116 -6.26 -15.47 9.76
C MET A 116 -6.47 -15.53 11.27
N THR A 117 -6.58 -16.76 11.80
CA THR A 117 -6.67 -16.97 13.24
C THR A 117 -5.29 -16.88 13.89
N LYS A 118 -5.25 -16.55 15.20
CA LYS A 118 -4.00 -16.55 15.97
C LYS A 118 -3.24 -17.89 15.85
N ASN A 119 -3.95 -19.00 15.87
CA ASN A 119 -3.37 -20.34 15.75
C ASN A 119 -2.73 -20.55 14.36
N THR A 120 -3.44 -20.17 13.29
CA THR A 120 -2.91 -20.23 11.91
C THR A 120 -1.68 -19.34 11.77
N PHE A 121 -1.75 -18.11 12.28
CA PHE A 121 -0.60 -17.19 12.30
C PHE A 121 0.61 -17.81 13.01
N THR A 122 0.42 -18.38 14.20
CA THR A 122 1.52 -19.01 14.96
C THR A 122 2.12 -20.21 14.23
N LYS A 123 1.29 -21.04 13.59
CA LYS A 123 1.76 -22.16 12.78
C LYS A 123 2.60 -21.71 11.58
N ILE A 124 2.15 -20.67 10.87
CA ILE A 124 2.90 -20.08 9.76
C ILE A 124 4.20 -19.49 10.26
N TYR A 125 4.15 -18.65 11.29
CA TYR A 125 5.31 -17.97 11.86
C TYR A 125 6.39 -18.91 12.37
N SER A 126 6.04 -20.09 12.88
CA SER A 126 6.97 -21.08 13.40
C SER A 126 7.33 -22.20 12.40
N SER A 127 6.90 -22.13 11.15
CA SER A 127 7.07 -23.19 10.18
C SER A 127 8.53 -23.37 9.72
N ILE A 128 9.27 -22.25 9.58
CA ILE A 128 10.71 -22.27 9.30
C ILE A 128 11.47 -22.08 10.61
N LYS A 129 11.90 -23.20 11.21
CA LYS A 129 12.59 -23.19 12.53
C LYS A 129 14.00 -22.59 12.47
N ASN A 130 14.67 -22.70 11.33
CA ASN A 130 16.05 -22.23 11.16
C ASN A 130 16.07 -20.91 10.38
N ILE A 131 16.41 -19.82 11.10
CA ILE A 131 16.48 -18.49 10.50
C ILE A 131 17.47 -18.39 9.33
N LYS A 132 18.57 -19.14 9.36
CA LYS A 132 19.54 -19.14 8.26
C LYS A 132 18.91 -19.72 6.98
N ILE A 133 18.15 -20.80 7.11
CA ILE A 133 17.40 -21.39 5.98
C ILE A 133 16.36 -20.39 5.47
N GLY A 134 15.58 -19.76 6.36
CA GLY A 134 14.63 -18.73 5.99
C GLY A 134 15.28 -17.57 5.24
N THR A 135 16.44 -17.10 5.70
CA THR A 135 17.18 -16.01 5.04
C THR A 135 17.68 -16.43 3.65
N VAL A 136 18.23 -17.61 3.50
CA VAL A 136 18.68 -18.13 2.20
C VAL A 136 17.49 -18.25 1.24
N LEU A 137 16.39 -18.84 1.70
CA LEU A 137 15.16 -18.94 0.88
C LEU A 137 14.63 -17.57 0.46
N PHE A 138 14.66 -16.58 1.34
CA PHE A 138 14.24 -15.22 1.02
C PHE A 138 15.14 -14.59 -0.04
N ILE A 139 16.46 -14.66 0.12
CA ILE A 139 17.42 -14.11 -0.85
C ILE A 139 17.27 -14.81 -2.21
N CYS A 140 17.21 -16.14 -2.24
CA CYS A 140 17.01 -16.90 -3.48
C CYS A 140 15.67 -16.55 -4.14
N SER A 141 14.59 -16.40 -3.35
CA SER A 141 13.28 -16.00 -3.87
C SER A 141 13.30 -14.58 -4.45
N MET A 142 13.94 -13.62 -3.78
CA MET A 142 14.11 -12.27 -4.29
C MET A 142 14.90 -12.24 -5.60
N PHE A 143 15.95 -13.05 -5.70
CA PHE A 143 16.73 -13.17 -6.93
C PHE A 143 15.91 -13.78 -8.07
N LEU A 144 15.14 -14.85 -7.80
CA LEU A 144 14.23 -15.43 -8.79
C LEU A 144 13.14 -14.44 -9.23
N VAL A 145 12.56 -13.71 -8.29
CA VAL A 145 11.58 -12.65 -8.61
C VAL A 145 12.21 -11.59 -9.49
N PHE A 146 13.44 -11.16 -9.18
CA PHE A 146 14.17 -10.20 -10.01
C PHE A 146 14.34 -10.71 -11.44
N LEU A 147 14.75 -11.97 -11.63
CA LEU A 147 14.90 -12.57 -12.97
C LEU A 147 13.56 -12.63 -13.71
N ILE A 148 12.50 -13.12 -13.06
CA ILE A 148 11.15 -13.21 -13.65
C ILE A 148 10.64 -11.83 -14.04
N VAL A 149 10.79 -10.84 -13.17
CA VAL A 149 10.32 -9.48 -13.46
C VAL A 149 11.12 -8.84 -14.59
N ASN A 150 12.44 -9.07 -14.62
CA ASN A 150 13.29 -8.56 -15.69
C ASN A 150 12.89 -9.11 -17.06
N ASP A 151 12.56 -10.39 -17.14
CA ASP A 151 12.23 -11.05 -18.41
C ASP A 151 10.78 -10.75 -18.88
N PHE A 152 9.81 -10.71 -17.94
CA PHE A 152 8.39 -10.55 -18.27
C PHE A 152 7.90 -9.10 -18.27
N TYR A 153 8.47 -8.23 -17.43
CA TYR A 153 7.97 -6.87 -17.20
C TYR A 153 9.00 -5.79 -17.48
N GLY A 154 10.28 -6.17 -17.63
CA GLY A 154 11.40 -5.25 -17.63
C GLY A 154 11.76 -4.71 -16.26
N ILE A 155 13.03 -4.37 -16.05
CA ILE A 155 13.56 -3.91 -14.76
C ILE A 155 12.90 -2.59 -14.30
N GLU A 156 12.42 -1.78 -15.23
CA GLU A 156 11.73 -0.53 -14.93
C GLU A 156 10.45 -0.75 -14.10
N ALA A 157 9.77 -1.88 -14.31
CA ALA A 157 8.56 -2.22 -13.57
C ALA A 157 8.79 -2.32 -12.06
N LEU A 158 9.99 -2.73 -11.62
CA LEU A 158 10.33 -2.84 -10.20
C LEU A 158 10.39 -1.48 -9.51
N TYR A 159 11.06 -0.50 -10.10
CA TYR A 159 11.23 0.78 -9.43
C TYR A 159 10.13 1.80 -9.76
N ARG A 160 9.40 1.62 -10.85
CA ARG A 160 8.20 2.42 -11.16
C ARG A 160 6.95 1.92 -10.43
N GLY A 161 7.01 0.76 -9.75
CA GLY A 161 5.89 0.18 -9.04
C GLY A 161 4.77 -0.33 -9.96
N SER A 162 5.06 -0.58 -11.23
CA SER A 162 4.09 -1.12 -12.19
C SER A 162 3.87 -2.62 -12.03
N PHE A 163 4.77 -3.31 -11.31
CA PHE A 163 4.56 -4.70 -10.92
C PHE A 163 3.39 -4.81 -9.94
N GLY A 164 2.37 -5.54 -10.30
CA GLY A 164 1.15 -5.66 -9.48
C GLY A 164 0.11 -4.57 -9.72
N THR A 165 0.34 -3.65 -10.65
CA THR A 165 -0.71 -2.77 -11.12
C THR A 165 -1.71 -3.51 -12.01
N TYR A 166 -2.78 -2.87 -12.32
CA TYR A 166 -3.98 -3.43 -12.94
C TYR A 166 -3.88 -3.63 -14.45
N ARG A 167 -2.93 -3.03 -15.15
CA ARG A 167 -2.86 -3.07 -16.62
C ARG A 167 -1.93 -4.16 -17.11
N PHE A 168 -2.44 -5.37 -17.19
CA PHE A 168 -1.69 -6.48 -17.82
C PHE A 168 -2.10 -6.74 -19.28
N LEU A 169 -3.20 -6.15 -19.75
CA LEU A 169 -3.75 -6.38 -21.11
C LEU A 169 -3.30 -5.34 -22.14
N ASP A 170 -2.72 -4.22 -21.72
CA ASP A 170 -2.43 -3.08 -22.60
C ASP A 170 -1.47 -3.37 -23.77
N ASP A 171 -0.81 -4.53 -23.79
CA ASP A 171 0.26 -4.82 -24.75
C ASP A 171 -0.16 -5.77 -25.88
N GLY A 172 -1.46 -5.96 -26.12
CA GLY A 172 -1.94 -6.94 -27.11
C GLY A 172 -1.61 -8.39 -26.78
N GLN A 173 -1.21 -8.66 -25.51
CA GLN A 173 -0.87 -9.99 -25.04
C GLN A 173 -2.13 -10.81 -24.83
N GLY A 174 -2.10 -12.08 -25.26
CA GLY A 174 -3.25 -12.96 -25.18
C GLY A 174 -3.71 -13.24 -23.75
N VAL A 175 -4.97 -13.66 -23.60
CA VAL A 175 -5.65 -14.02 -22.34
C VAL A 175 -4.80 -14.93 -21.44
N THR A 176 -4.10 -15.89 -22.01
CA THR A 176 -3.25 -16.83 -21.28
C THR A 176 -2.11 -16.14 -20.54
N VAL A 177 -1.47 -15.17 -21.19
CA VAL A 177 -0.37 -14.39 -20.60
C VAL A 177 -0.90 -13.55 -19.45
N TYR A 178 -2.05 -12.91 -19.61
CA TYR A 178 -2.71 -12.16 -18.53
C TYR A 178 -2.97 -13.04 -17.31
N ILE A 179 -3.65 -14.19 -17.49
CA ILE A 179 -3.96 -15.13 -16.41
C ILE A 179 -2.68 -15.55 -15.70
N THR A 180 -1.65 -15.91 -16.45
CA THR A 180 -0.36 -16.32 -15.90
C THR A 180 0.28 -15.21 -15.05
N LYS A 181 0.27 -13.97 -15.55
CA LYS A 181 0.80 -12.80 -14.83
C LYS A 181 0.06 -12.56 -13.51
N VAL A 182 -1.28 -12.58 -13.52
CA VAL A 182 -2.08 -12.33 -12.31
C VAL A 182 -1.88 -13.44 -11.28
N ILE A 183 -1.93 -14.69 -11.69
CA ILE A 183 -1.72 -15.84 -10.79
C ILE A 183 -0.30 -15.82 -10.21
N SER A 184 0.72 -15.62 -11.06
CA SER A 184 2.10 -15.50 -10.62
C SER A 184 2.30 -14.39 -9.59
N HIS A 185 1.66 -13.23 -9.80
CA HIS A 185 1.69 -12.12 -8.86
C HIS A 185 1.17 -12.54 -7.47
N TYR A 186 0.00 -13.18 -7.39
CA TYR A 186 -0.56 -13.62 -6.11
C TYR A 186 0.30 -14.70 -5.44
N ILE A 187 0.83 -15.65 -6.21
CA ILE A 187 1.69 -16.72 -5.67
C ILE A 187 3.00 -16.13 -5.12
N ILE A 188 3.67 -15.28 -5.91
CA ILE A 188 4.94 -14.64 -5.52
C ILE A 188 4.72 -13.76 -4.29
N ALA A 189 3.71 -12.90 -4.31
CA ALA A 189 3.43 -12.02 -3.19
C ALA A 189 3.07 -12.80 -1.91
N GLY A 190 2.22 -13.83 -2.02
CA GLY A 190 1.88 -14.72 -0.90
C GLY A 190 3.10 -15.46 -0.34
N TRP A 191 3.96 -15.96 -1.21
CA TRP A 191 5.22 -16.62 -0.83
C TRP A 191 6.17 -15.68 -0.10
N LEU A 192 6.38 -14.47 -0.63
CA LEU A 192 7.23 -13.46 0.01
C LEU A 192 6.67 -13.02 1.37
N CYS A 193 5.36 -12.81 1.48
CA CYS A 193 4.71 -12.55 2.76
C CYS A 193 4.94 -13.67 3.77
N TYR A 194 4.81 -14.94 3.34
CA TYR A 194 5.10 -16.10 4.17
C TYR A 194 6.55 -16.11 4.67
N LEU A 195 7.52 -15.86 3.81
CA LEU A 195 8.94 -15.80 4.19
C LEU A 195 9.22 -14.63 5.15
N ILE A 196 8.68 -13.44 4.90
CA ILE A 196 8.85 -12.28 5.77
C ILE A 196 8.26 -12.56 7.15
N MET A 197 7.09 -13.19 7.24
CA MET A 197 6.49 -13.58 8.52
C MET A 197 7.38 -14.55 9.31
N ASN A 198 8.06 -15.50 8.64
CA ASN A 198 8.98 -16.43 9.29
C ASN A 198 10.32 -15.78 9.69
N LEU A 199 10.74 -14.73 9.00
CA LEU A 199 11.97 -14.00 9.33
C LEU A 199 11.74 -12.93 10.42
N ALA A 200 10.48 -12.54 10.69
CA ALA A 200 10.16 -11.57 11.72
C ALA A 200 10.63 -12.04 13.09
N SER A 201 11.32 -11.18 13.84
CA SER A 201 11.84 -11.50 15.17
C SER A 201 10.84 -11.13 16.27
N ASN A 202 10.71 -11.97 17.28
CA ASN A 202 9.97 -11.65 18.52
C ASN A 202 10.72 -10.68 19.44
N LYS A 203 11.99 -10.40 19.16
CA LYS A 203 12.80 -9.49 19.99
C LYS A 203 12.56 -8.05 19.53
N LYS A 204 12.39 -7.16 20.51
CA LYS A 204 12.33 -5.72 20.25
C LYS A 204 13.63 -5.25 19.63
N SER A 205 13.52 -4.52 18.54
CA SER A 205 14.65 -3.99 17.76
C SER A 205 14.31 -2.59 17.21
N ILE A 206 15.24 -1.99 16.50
CA ILE A 206 14.98 -0.73 15.78
C ILE A 206 13.83 -0.91 14.77
N PHE A 207 13.71 -2.09 14.14
CA PHE A 207 12.63 -2.41 13.20
C PHE A 207 11.26 -2.43 13.89
N THR A 208 11.18 -2.91 15.14
CA THR A 208 9.94 -2.85 15.92
C THR A 208 9.50 -1.40 16.12
N LYS A 209 10.44 -0.52 16.46
CA LYS A 209 10.16 0.92 16.61
C LYS A 209 9.71 1.56 15.29
N TRP A 210 10.35 1.22 14.18
CA TRP A 210 9.91 1.69 12.86
C TRP A 210 8.52 1.14 12.48
N GLY A 211 8.21 -0.09 12.89
CA GLY A 211 6.87 -0.67 12.76
C GLY A 211 5.81 0.15 13.51
N ASP A 212 6.08 0.52 14.76
CA ASP A 212 5.18 1.36 15.57
C ASP A 212 4.98 2.75 14.95
N HIS A 213 5.98 3.25 14.21
CA HIS A 213 5.98 4.55 13.54
C HIS A 213 5.66 4.46 12.03
N SER A 214 5.23 3.29 11.55
CA SER A 214 5.04 3.00 10.12
C SER A 214 4.09 3.95 9.42
N LEU A 215 3.02 4.40 10.09
CA LEU A 215 2.09 5.37 9.53
C LEU A 215 2.77 6.71 9.21
N THR A 216 3.59 7.21 10.12
CA THR A 216 4.33 8.46 9.91
C THR A 216 5.33 8.32 8.76
N ILE A 217 6.10 7.24 8.76
CA ILE A 217 7.04 6.93 7.67
C ILE A 217 6.28 6.85 6.35
N PHE A 218 5.18 6.10 6.30
CA PHE A 218 4.36 5.93 5.11
C PHE A 218 3.82 7.25 4.56
N ILE A 219 3.35 8.13 5.42
CA ILE A 219 2.78 9.40 4.99
C ILE A 219 3.85 10.36 4.46
N PHE A 220 5.01 10.43 5.10
CA PHE A 220 6.00 11.47 4.80
C PHE A 220 7.13 11.04 3.85
N HIS A 221 7.33 9.74 3.56
CA HIS A 221 8.40 9.33 2.65
C HIS A 221 8.29 9.92 1.23
N PRO A 222 7.10 10.21 0.66
CA PRO A 222 7.05 10.82 -0.66
C PRO A 222 7.65 12.22 -0.73
N LEU A 223 7.68 12.96 0.40
CA LEU A 223 8.39 14.25 0.43
C LEU A 223 9.86 14.08 0.11
N ALA A 224 10.50 13.04 0.65
CA ALA A 224 11.89 12.74 0.32
C ALA A 224 12.06 12.38 -1.17
N VAL A 225 11.11 11.64 -1.74
CA VAL A 225 11.11 11.30 -3.17
C VAL A 225 10.95 12.56 -4.02
N PHE A 226 10.07 13.50 -3.64
CA PHE A 226 9.91 14.77 -4.35
C PHE A 226 11.19 15.62 -4.32
N LEU A 227 11.76 15.78 -3.15
CA LEU A 227 13.00 16.55 -3.00
C LEU A 227 14.12 15.95 -3.86
N LEU A 228 14.23 14.61 -3.91
CA LEU A 228 15.23 13.95 -4.77
C LEU A 228 14.95 14.15 -6.26
N ARG A 229 13.68 14.18 -6.68
CA ARG A 229 13.32 14.46 -8.08
C ARG A 229 13.71 15.86 -8.51
N GLN A 230 13.50 16.86 -7.66
CA GLN A 230 13.80 18.24 -7.96
C GLN A 230 15.31 18.52 -8.11
N THR A 231 16.17 17.70 -7.52
CA THR A 231 17.62 17.88 -7.61
C THR A 231 18.22 17.43 -8.93
N GLU A 232 17.43 16.73 -9.79
CA GLU A 232 17.92 16.09 -11.03
C GLU A 232 19.19 15.24 -10.85
N PHE A 233 19.59 15.01 -9.60
CA PHE A 233 20.84 14.36 -9.21
C PHE A 233 21.04 12.98 -9.85
N MET A 234 19.95 12.33 -10.26
CA MET A 234 19.99 11.00 -10.86
C MET A 234 19.53 11.00 -12.32
N SER A 235 19.41 12.16 -13.00
CA SER A 235 18.87 12.24 -14.38
C SER A 235 19.60 11.28 -15.32
N ASP A 236 20.93 11.30 -15.29
CA ASP A 236 21.80 10.58 -16.20
C ASP A 236 22.17 9.16 -15.74
N TRP A 237 21.67 8.72 -14.60
CA TRP A 237 22.01 7.41 -14.07
C TRP A 237 21.28 6.28 -14.77
N THR A 238 21.94 5.13 -14.90
CA THR A 238 21.30 3.93 -15.46
C THR A 238 20.19 3.42 -14.53
N PRO A 239 19.20 2.69 -15.03
CA PRO A 239 18.12 2.11 -14.20
C PRO A 239 18.62 1.32 -12.99
N ASN A 240 19.69 0.55 -13.15
CA ASN A 240 20.27 -0.26 -12.07
C ASN A 240 20.92 0.61 -10.98
N THR A 241 21.64 1.65 -11.37
CA THR A 241 22.25 2.60 -10.41
C THR A 241 21.18 3.40 -9.68
N LYS A 242 20.11 3.81 -10.38
CA LYS A 242 18.94 4.44 -9.74
C LYS A 242 18.32 3.53 -8.69
N LEU A 243 18.08 2.25 -9.02
CA LEU A 243 17.53 1.29 -8.07
C LEU A 243 18.42 1.12 -6.82
N ALA A 244 19.72 0.95 -7.01
CA ALA A 244 20.68 0.84 -5.91
C ALA A 244 20.68 2.10 -5.03
N ALA A 245 20.67 3.28 -5.63
CA ALA A 245 20.61 4.55 -4.91
C ALA A 245 19.31 4.69 -4.10
N PHE A 246 18.17 4.37 -4.67
CA PHE A 246 16.89 4.42 -3.95
C PHE A 246 16.89 3.46 -2.74
N LEU A 247 17.43 2.25 -2.87
CA LEU A 247 17.57 1.32 -1.75
C LEU A 247 18.46 1.90 -0.65
N LEU A 248 19.60 2.49 -1.00
CA LEU A 248 20.51 3.10 -0.03
C LEU A 248 19.90 4.34 0.65
N ILE A 249 19.22 5.20 -0.09
CA ILE A 249 18.60 6.43 0.43
C ILE A 249 17.36 6.10 1.29
N SER A 250 16.65 5.02 0.99
CA SER A 250 15.48 4.62 1.78
C SER A 250 15.80 4.34 3.25
N ILE A 251 17.02 3.86 3.56
CA ILE A 251 17.44 3.55 4.93
C ILE A 251 17.51 4.83 5.80
N PRO A 252 18.31 5.87 5.46
CA PRO A 252 18.36 7.09 6.25
C PRO A 252 17.01 7.84 6.27
N VAL A 253 16.26 7.84 5.17
CA VAL A 253 14.90 8.42 5.14
C VAL A 253 13.99 7.72 6.16
N THR A 254 13.94 6.40 6.16
CA THR A 254 13.17 5.62 7.14
C THR A 254 13.62 5.90 8.57
N TRP A 255 14.93 6.01 8.80
CA TRP A 255 15.49 6.30 10.11
C TRP A 255 15.09 7.69 10.63
N ILE A 256 15.16 8.71 9.78
CA ILE A 256 14.78 10.10 10.12
C ILE A 256 13.27 10.16 10.41
N LEU A 257 12.44 9.67 9.49
CA LEU A 257 10.98 9.71 9.60
C LEU A 257 10.45 8.83 10.75
N GLY A 258 11.14 7.73 11.06
CA GLY A 258 10.85 6.84 12.19
C GLY A 258 11.45 7.31 13.52
N SER A 259 12.12 8.46 13.57
CA SER A 259 12.68 8.99 14.79
C SER A 259 11.60 9.49 15.76
N ASN A 260 11.84 9.38 17.07
CA ASN A 260 10.88 9.84 18.09
C ASN A 260 10.57 11.33 17.96
N ASN A 261 11.55 12.15 17.57
CA ASN A 261 11.36 13.60 17.45
C ASN A 261 10.43 13.94 16.30
N PHE A 262 10.62 13.29 15.13
CA PHE A 262 9.77 13.49 13.98
C PHE A 262 8.33 13.01 14.25
N VAL A 263 8.18 11.82 14.84
CA VAL A 263 6.86 11.25 15.20
C VAL A 263 6.14 12.11 16.23
N LYS A 264 6.84 12.64 17.24
CA LYS A 264 6.22 13.56 18.22
C LYS A 264 5.74 14.85 17.56
N GLY A 265 6.53 15.43 16.64
CA GLY A 265 6.16 16.64 15.91
C GLY A 265 4.95 16.45 14.99
N THR A 266 4.82 15.27 14.37
CA THR A 266 3.75 14.96 13.40
C THR A 266 2.55 14.23 14.01
N LYS A 267 2.59 13.88 15.29
CA LYS A 267 1.58 13.08 15.99
C LYS A 267 0.15 13.61 15.83
N TYR A 268 -0.02 14.90 15.91
CA TYR A 268 -1.35 15.52 15.85
C TYR A 268 -1.91 15.52 14.43
N ILE A 269 -1.05 15.61 13.42
CA ILE A 269 -1.43 15.57 12.01
C ILE A 269 -1.76 14.12 11.60
N CYS A 270 -0.95 13.15 12.05
CA CYS A 270 -1.17 11.73 11.76
C CYS A 270 -2.34 11.12 12.55
N ASN A 271 -2.73 11.72 13.68
CA ASN A 271 -3.85 11.25 14.49
C ASN A 271 -4.78 12.42 14.90
N PRO A 272 -5.46 13.04 13.92
CA PRO A 272 -6.31 14.20 14.15
C PRO A 272 -7.50 13.90 15.06
N TYR A 273 -7.98 12.66 15.12
CA TYR A 273 -9.07 12.25 16.02
C TYR A 273 -8.72 12.50 17.47
N ASN A 274 -7.54 12.06 17.92
CA ASN A 274 -7.06 12.31 19.27
C ASN A 274 -6.81 13.80 19.56
N PHE A 275 -6.45 14.58 18.55
CA PHE A 275 -6.31 16.01 18.66
C PHE A 275 -7.67 16.69 18.92
N PHE A 276 -8.69 16.35 18.13
CA PHE A 276 -10.02 16.91 18.29
C PHE A 276 -10.70 16.50 19.61
N ILE A 277 -10.56 15.23 20.02
CA ILE A 277 -11.10 14.80 21.33
C ILE A 277 -10.44 15.58 22.45
N LYS A 278 -9.13 15.75 22.46
CA LYS A 278 -8.43 16.51 23.47
C LYS A 278 -8.88 17.98 23.48
N MET A 279 -9.09 18.58 22.31
CA MET A 279 -9.62 19.94 22.18
C MET A 279 -11.03 20.03 22.78
N VAL A 280 -11.93 19.13 22.38
CA VAL A 280 -13.33 19.12 22.89
C VAL A 280 -13.39 18.87 24.39
N VAL A 281 -12.56 17.99 24.93
CA VAL A 281 -12.48 17.73 26.37
C VAL A 281 -11.91 18.93 27.13
N HIS A 282 -10.97 19.67 26.55
CA HIS A 282 -10.42 20.88 27.17
C HIS A 282 -11.40 22.07 27.14
N PHE A 283 -12.33 22.09 26.18
CA PHE A 283 -13.39 23.11 26.06
C PHE A 283 -14.69 22.75 26.77
N LYS A 284 -14.79 21.58 27.47
CA LYS A 284 -15.90 21.34 28.36
C LYS A 284 -15.75 22.32 29.53
N PRO A 285 -16.68 23.28 29.72
CA PRO A 285 -16.64 24.18 30.86
C PRO A 285 -16.72 23.34 32.12
N ALA A 286 -15.95 23.74 33.12
CA ALA A 286 -15.93 23.14 34.47
C ALA A 286 -17.24 23.39 35.28
N ASN A 287 -18.37 23.31 34.59
CA ASN A 287 -19.71 23.42 35.18
C ASN A 287 -20.35 22.04 35.21
N ASP A 288 -20.06 21.29 36.26
CA ASP A 288 -20.97 20.33 36.91
C ASP A 288 -20.27 19.78 38.17
N LYS A 289 -20.03 20.69 39.12
CA LYS A 289 -19.93 20.34 40.53
C LYS A 289 -21.04 21.10 41.25
N ASN A 290 -22.22 20.51 41.29
CA ASN A 290 -23.25 20.70 42.30
C ASN A 290 -23.97 19.38 42.48
#